data_f801a59e45d550796ed70675718f1946
#
_entry.id   f801a59e45d550796ed70675718f1946
#
_cell.length_a   1.000
_cell.length_b   1.000
_cell.length_c   1.000
_cell.angle_alpha   90.00
_cell.angle_beta   90.00
_cell.angle_gamma   90.00
#
_symmetry.space_group_name_H-M   'P 1'
#
loop_
_entity.id
_entity.type
_entity.pdbx_description
1 polymer ?
#
loop_
_entity_poly.entity_id
_entity_poly.type
_entity_poly.pdbx_seq_one_letter_code
_entity_poly.pdbx_strand_id
1 'polypeptide(L)'
;MTKKTFLDKMRKWRKDKEEQYARAIMEKPDHSTILKLFSLPAIALILGSRRFGKTATAHKIGEDLHRSKGIRVMVHLPPSCPQEIRKTIQMQLPDYMKVTTKTEEWEKDSVVIYDEAAQTAHARRTQSGDAVALDNLIGISGQRNQFLIFICHHTRKLDPNVVREVNYIIWKRPTYAYQLFERDELTDFTMKAFDYFTDLRKGRKMNDTIRRMLKRNNLVLDFNDFRFFSFENQLPCYWTEDLSNLFQNINKAGRKAPGY
;
A
#
# COMPACT_ATOMS: atom_id res chain seq x y z
N MET A 1 -25.09 12.24 -30.97
CA MET A 1 -25.22 12.43 -29.53
C MET A 1 -24.64 13.79 -29.18
N THR A 2 -25.44 14.72 -28.66
CA THR A 2 -25.00 16.08 -28.38
C THR A 2 -24.03 16.09 -27.17
N LYS A 3 -23.07 17.01 -27.16
CA LYS A 3 -22.08 17.18 -26.06
C LYS A 3 -22.78 17.32 -24.68
N LYS A 4 -23.96 17.93 -24.66
CA LYS A 4 -24.84 18.10 -23.48
C LYS A 4 -25.32 16.73 -22.95
N THR A 5 -25.80 15.84 -23.81
CA THR A 5 -26.30 14.50 -23.44
C THR A 5 -25.19 13.61 -22.88
N PHE A 6 -23.95 13.76 -23.35
CA PHE A 6 -22.78 13.05 -22.82
C PHE A 6 -22.44 13.52 -21.41
N LEU A 7 -22.39 14.84 -21.19
CA LEU A 7 -22.10 15.42 -19.86
C LEU A 7 -23.17 15.05 -18.82
N ASP A 8 -24.44 15.01 -19.21
CA ASP A 8 -25.53 14.62 -18.31
C ASP A 8 -25.45 13.12 -17.93
N LYS A 9 -25.08 12.26 -18.88
CA LYS A 9 -24.81 10.84 -18.59
C LYS A 9 -23.63 10.65 -17.66
N MET A 10 -22.55 11.41 -17.85
CA MET A 10 -21.37 11.38 -16.97
C MET A 10 -21.70 11.86 -15.56
N ARG A 11 -22.51 12.95 -15.44
CA ARG A 11 -22.96 13.45 -14.12
C ARG A 11 -23.82 12.43 -13.41
N LYS A 12 -24.78 11.80 -14.11
CA LYS A 12 -25.61 10.75 -13.54
C LYS A 12 -24.78 9.55 -13.10
N TRP A 13 -23.88 9.06 -13.96
CA TRP A 13 -22.98 7.97 -13.63
C TRP A 13 -22.10 8.28 -12.40
N ARG A 14 -21.59 9.53 -12.31
CA ARG A 14 -20.79 9.98 -11.17
C ARG A 14 -21.62 9.97 -9.88
N LYS A 15 -22.86 10.45 -9.93
CA LYS A 15 -23.79 10.46 -8.78
C LYS A 15 -24.15 9.03 -8.34
N ASP A 16 -24.52 8.17 -9.28
CA ASP A 16 -24.85 6.76 -9.00
C ASP A 16 -23.64 6.02 -8.36
N LYS A 17 -22.43 6.33 -8.83
CA LYS A 17 -21.19 5.82 -8.25
C LYS A 17 -20.94 6.36 -6.85
N GLU A 18 -21.16 7.64 -6.60
CA GLU A 18 -21.02 8.25 -5.26
C GLU A 18 -21.97 7.63 -4.24
N GLU A 19 -23.22 7.34 -4.62
CA GLU A 19 -24.17 6.63 -3.76
C GLU A 19 -23.75 5.18 -3.49
N GLN A 20 -23.24 4.48 -4.50
CA GLN A 20 -22.70 3.14 -4.35
C GLN A 20 -21.49 3.11 -3.39
N TYR A 21 -20.61 4.13 -3.46
CA TYR A 21 -19.47 4.28 -2.56
C TYR A 21 -19.87 4.55 -1.12
N ALA A 22 -20.87 5.44 -0.92
CA ALA A 22 -21.37 5.75 0.41
C ALA A 22 -21.91 4.49 1.12
N ARG A 23 -22.58 3.60 0.39
CA ARG A 23 -23.05 2.30 0.92
C ARG A 23 -21.88 1.36 1.25
N ALA A 24 -20.91 1.23 0.37
CA ALA A 24 -19.76 0.33 0.58
C ALA A 24 -18.87 0.74 1.78
N ILE A 25 -18.77 2.06 2.09
CA ILE A 25 -18.04 2.53 3.27
C ILE A 25 -18.74 2.13 4.58
N MET A 26 -20.06 1.90 4.56
CA MET A 26 -20.81 1.47 5.74
C MET A 26 -20.66 -0.03 6.05
N GLU A 27 -20.30 -0.85 5.06
CA GLU A 27 -20.04 -2.27 5.27
C GLU A 27 -18.65 -2.44 5.85
N LYS A 28 -18.54 -2.92 7.08
CA LYS A 28 -17.28 -3.38 7.67
C LYS A 28 -17.20 -4.90 7.46
N PRO A 29 -16.54 -5.36 6.39
CA PRO A 29 -16.32 -6.79 6.24
C PRO A 29 -15.47 -7.30 7.41
N ASP A 30 -15.75 -8.51 7.88
CA ASP A 30 -14.89 -9.16 8.84
C ASP A 30 -13.52 -9.46 8.20
N HIS A 31 -12.54 -9.80 9.03
CA HIS A 31 -11.17 -10.05 8.58
C HIS A 31 -11.09 -11.23 7.58
N SER A 32 -11.96 -12.23 7.70
CA SER A 32 -12.02 -13.38 6.80
C SER A 32 -12.51 -12.99 5.41
N THR A 33 -13.44 -12.06 5.33
CA THR A 33 -13.95 -11.50 4.09
C THR A 33 -12.87 -10.72 3.35
N ILE A 34 -12.00 -9.98 4.07
CA ILE A 34 -10.89 -9.21 3.49
C ILE A 34 -9.88 -10.13 2.81
N LEU A 35 -9.54 -11.26 3.44
CA LEU A 35 -8.61 -12.24 2.86
C LEU A 35 -9.16 -12.89 1.59
N LYS A 36 -10.48 -12.99 1.44
CA LYS A 36 -11.12 -13.45 0.21
C LYS A 36 -11.06 -12.41 -0.90
N LEU A 37 -11.00 -11.12 -0.55
CA LEU A 37 -10.92 -10.02 -1.51
C LEU A 37 -9.50 -9.87 -2.10
N PHE A 38 -8.47 -10.18 -1.32
CA PHE A 38 -7.09 -10.18 -1.84
C PHE A 38 -6.77 -11.52 -2.49
N SER A 39 -6.82 -11.55 -3.81
CA SER A 39 -6.45 -12.72 -4.61
C SER A 39 -5.11 -12.49 -5.32
N LEU A 40 -4.40 -13.58 -5.60
CA LEU A 40 -3.25 -13.57 -6.49
C LEU A 40 -3.71 -13.93 -7.92
N PRO A 41 -3.10 -13.35 -8.95
CA PRO A 41 -2.15 -12.22 -8.90
C PRO A 41 -2.85 -10.88 -8.66
N ALA A 42 -2.17 -9.94 -8.00
CA ALA A 42 -2.66 -8.59 -7.83
C ALA A 42 -1.55 -7.59 -7.46
N ILE A 43 -1.85 -6.30 -7.58
CA ILE A 43 -0.98 -5.21 -7.18
C ILE A 43 -1.74 -4.30 -6.21
N ALA A 44 -1.16 -4.02 -5.05
CA ALA A 44 -1.70 -3.09 -4.08
C ALA A 44 -0.74 -1.96 -3.76
N LEU A 45 -1.27 -0.75 -3.59
CA LEU A 45 -0.55 0.38 -3.03
C LEU A 45 -1.01 0.64 -1.60
N ILE A 46 -0.08 0.76 -0.65
CA ILE A 46 -0.38 1.24 0.70
C ILE A 46 0.11 2.67 0.83
N LEU A 47 -0.83 3.59 0.94
CA LEU A 47 -0.62 5.03 0.98
C LEU A 47 -0.88 5.62 2.37
N GLY A 48 -0.37 6.82 2.62
CA GLY A 48 -0.72 7.61 3.81
C GLY A 48 0.46 8.19 4.54
N SER A 49 0.17 8.92 5.61
CA SER A 49 1.15 9.68 6.39
C SER A 49 2.21 8.82 7.05
N ARG A 50 3.34 9.42 7.37
CA ARG A 50 4.43 8.74 8.10
C ARG A 50 3.95 8.27 9.46
N ARG A 51 4.50 7.13 9.93
CA ARG A 51 4.23 6.54 11.25
C ARG A 51 2.77 6.11 11.48
N PHE A 52 1.98 5.94 10.41
CA PHE A 52 0.60 5.41 10.49
C PHE A 52 0.50 3.91 10.16
N GLY A 53 1.60 3.16 10.28
CA GLY A 53 1.58 1.70 10.27
C GLY A 53 1.47 1.05 8.89
N LYS A 54 1.90 1.73 7.81
CA LYS A 54 1.87 1.16 6.44
C LYS A 54 2.63 -0.15 6.34
N THR A 55 3.89 -0.16 6.78
CA THR A 55 4.74 -1.36 6.77
C THR A 55 4.12 -2.49 7.59
N ALA A 56 3.65 -2.22 8.81
CA ALA A 56 2.98 -3.21 9.63
C ALA A 56 1.69 -3.75 8.98
N THR A 57 0.94 -2.92 8.25
CA THR A 57 -0.25 -3.35 7.49
C THR A 57 0.13 -4.29 6.35
N ALA A 58 1.16 -3.98 5.57
CA ALA A 58 1.66 -4.86 4.51
C ALA A 58 2.10 -6.23 5.07
N HIS A 59 2.87 -6.22 6.14
CA HIS A 59 3.31 -7.43 6.83
C HIS A 59 2.14 -8.24 7.41
N LYS A 60 1.09 -7.56 7.91
CA LYS A 60 -0.11 -8.25 8.40
C LYS A 60 -0.89 -8.90 7.28
N ILE A 61 -1.05 -8.24 6.14
CA ILE A 61 -1.68 -8.83 4.95
C ILE A 61 -0.89 -10.06 4.50
N GLY A 62 0.46 -9.97 4.44
CA GLY A 62 1.33 -11.10 4.11
C GLY A 62 1.19 -12.26 5.09
N GLU A 63 1.18 -12.00 6.41
CA GLU A 63 0.96 -13.00 7.45
C GLU A 63 -0.40 -13.72 7.27
N ASP A 64 -1.46 -12.96 7.02
CA ASP A 64 -2.80 -13.51 6.90
C ASP A 64 -2.98 -14.33 5.62
N LEU A 65 -2.38 -13.91 4.51
CA LEU A 65 -2.34 -14.68 3.27
C LEU A 65 -1.51 -15.96 3.44
N HIS A 66 -0.39 -15.91 4.17
CA HIS A 66 0.37 -17.10 4.51
C HIS A 66 -0.47 -18.07 5.36
N ARG A 67 -1.09 -17.60 6.43
CA ARG A 67 -1.91 -18.43 7.33
C ARG A 67 -3.11 -19.06 6.64
N SER A 68 -3.73 -18.35 5.71
CA SER A 68 -4.94 -18.82 5.04
C SER A 68 -4.66 -19.70 3.82
N LYS A 69 -3.56 -19.47 3.12
CA LYS A 69 -3.26 -20.07 1.80
C LYS A 69 -1.88 -20.71 1.70
N GLY A 70 -1.05 -20.65 2.76
CA GLY A 70 0.32 -21.17 2.76
C GLY A 70 1.30 -20.39 1.88
N ILE A 71 0.94 -19.18 1.42
CA ILE A 71 1.72 -18.40 0.47
C ILE A 71 2.98 -17.85 1.16
N ARG A 72 4.14 -17.94 0.50
CA ARG A 72 5.39 -17.34 0.99
C ARG A 72 5.37 -15.82 0.84
N VAL A 73 6.13 -15.14 1.73
CA VAL A 73 6.20 -13.69 1.75
C VAL A 73 7.65 -13.24 1.51
N MET A 74 7.84 -12.42 0.48
CA MET A 74 9.13 -11.81 0.16
C MET A 74 9.12 -10.37 0.68
N VAL A 75 10.13 -9.96 1.44
CA VAL A 75 10.30 -8.59 1.91
C VAL A 75 11.43 -7.96 1.12
N HIS A 76 11.08 -7.14 0.14
CA HIS A 76 12.07 -6.46 -0.70
C HIS A 76 12.50 -5.16 -0.04
N LEU A 77 13.80 -5.05 0.23
CA LEU A 77 14.46 -3.86 0.78
C LEU A 77 15.29 -3.17 -0.29
N PRO A 78 15.51 -1.85 -0.17
CA PRO A 78 16.37 -1.12 -1.11
C PRO A 78 17.77 -1.76 -1.18
N PRO A 79 18.44 -1.81 -2.36
CA PRO A 79 19.79 -2.31 -2.52
C PRO A 79 20.81 -1.59 -1.61
N SER A 80 20.54 -0.32 -1.28
CA SER A 80 21.34 0.49 -0.35
C SER A 80 21.23 0.06 1.13
N CYS A 81 20.34 -0.87 1.46
CA CYS A 81 20.20 -1.34 2.83
C CYS A 81 21.46 -2.13 3.27
N PRO A 82 22.12 -1.73 4.38
CA PRO A 82 23.30 -2.42 4.87
C PRO A 82 23.04 -3.90 5.16
N GLN A 83 24.04 -4.75 4.85
CA GLN A 83 23.90 -6.20 5.00
C GLN A 83 23.59 -6.62 6.45
N GLU A 84 24.18 -5.94 7.43
CA GLU A 84 23.93 -6.20 8.85
C GLU A 84 22.47 -5.95 9.24
N ILE A 85 21.91 -4.84 8.75
CA ILE A 85 20.49 -4.52 9.00
C ILE A 85 19.59 -5.58 8.34
N ARG A 86 19.92 -6.00 7.11
CA ARG A 86 19.17 -7.07 6.43
C ARG A 86 19.17 -8.38 7.21
N LYS A 87 20.34 -8.80 7.71
CA LYS A 87 20.47 -10.00 8.54
C LYS A 87 19.67 -9.87 9.83
N THR A 88 19.76 -8.73 10.50
CA THR A 88 19.02 -8.47 11.74
C THR A 88 17.50 -8.50 11.52
N ILE A 89 17.02 -7.93 10.40
CA ILE A 89 15.59 -8.02 10.03
C ILE A 89 15.23 -9.48 9.76
N GLN A 90 16.01 -10.22 8.95
CA GLN A 90 15.71 -11.61 8.63
C GLN A 90 15.60 -12.49 9.88
N MET A 91 16.44 -12.28 10.90
CA MET A 91 16.40 -13.03 12.17
C MET A 91 15.14 -12.75 13.00
N GLN A 92 14.48 -11.61 12.80
CA GLN A 92 13.25 -11.26 13.50
C GLN A 92 11.97 -11.65 12.74
N LEU A 93 12.10 -12.04 11.48
CA LEU A 93 10.98 -12.47 10.65
C LEU A 93 10.78 -13.99 10.77
N PRO A 94 9.53 -14.47 10.67
CA PRO A 94 9.26 -15.91 10.64
C PRO A 94 9.78 -16.59 9.38
N ASP A 95 9.97 -17.90 9.42
CA ASP A 95 10.60 -18.71 8.35
C ASP A 95 9.90 -18.64 6.99
N TYR A 96 8.61 -18.32 6.97
CA TYR A 96 7.87 -18.13 5.71
C TYR A 96 8.12 -16.78 5.05
N MET A 97 8.89 -15.88 5.70
CA MET A 97 9.28 -14.58 5.19
C MET A 97 10.76 -14.54 4.83
N LYS A 98 11.07 -14.09 3.62
CA LYS A 98 12.45 -13.97 3.14
C LYS A 98 12.77 -12.52 2.77
N VAL A 99 13.87 -11.99 3.30
CA VAL A 99 14.36 -10.66 2.95
C VAL A 99 15.20 -10.76 1.68
N THR A 100 14.95 -9.87 0.73
CA THR A 100 15.73 -9.75 -0.50
C THR A 100 15.96 -8.29 -0.89
N THR A 101 16.98 -8.03 -1.70
CA THR A 101 17.27 -6.73 -2.32
C THR A 101 17.30 -6.83 -3.84
N LYS A 102 17.06 -8.02 -4.38
CA LYS A 102 17.08 -8.30 -5.81
C LYS A 102 15.71 -8.80 -6.26
N THR A 103 15.23 -8.26 -7.35
CA THR A 103 13.93 -8.61 -7.92
C THR A 103 13.92 -10.01 -8.53
N GLU A 104 15.06 -10.48 -9.01
CA GLU A 104 15.24 -11.83 -9.57
C GLU A 104 15.05 -12.94 -8.52
N GLU A 105 15.22 -12.60 -7.24
CA GLU A 105 15.04 -13.52 -6.12
C GLU A 105 13.56 -13.65 -5.67
N TRP A 106 12.64 -12.91 -6.27
CA TRP A 106 11.21 -13.03 -5.94
C TRP A 106 10.68 -14.37 -6.40
N GLU A 107 10.09 -15.09 -5.48
CA GLU A 107 9.53 -16.42 -5.75
C GLU A 107 8.20 -16.29 -6.50
N LYS A 108 7.84 -17.33 -7.30
CA LYS A 108 6.49 -17.45 -7.84
C LYS A 108 5.50 -17.77 -6.73
N ASP A 109 4.22 -17.56 -6.98
CA ASP A 109 3.14 -17.87 -6.03
C ASP A 109 3.41 -17.23 -4.64
N SER A 110 3.84 -15.97 -4.62
CA SER A 110 4.29 -15.29 -3.40
C SER A 110 3.64 -13.91 -3.22
N VAL A 111 3.63 -13.45 -1.97
CA VAL A 111 3.39 -12.04 -1.64
C VAL A 111 4.74 -11.33 -1.63
N VAL A 112 4.86 -10.22 -2.33
CA VAL A 112 6.07 -9.38 -2.32
C VAL A 112 5.73 -8.04 -1.67
N ILE A 113 6.32 -7.78 -0.50
CA ILE A 113 6.23 -6.50 0.19
C ILE A 113 7.40 -5.63 -0.25
N TYR A 114 7.12 -4.59 -0.99
CA TYR A 114 8.11 -3.64 -1.50
C TYR A 114 8.07 -2.38 -0.64
N ASP A 115 8.91 -2.33 0.41
CA ASP A 115 8.95 -1.19 1.33
C ASP A 115 9.77 -0.04 0.71
N GLU A 116 9.29 1.20 0.90
CA GLU A 116 9.87 2.42 0.32
C GLU A 116 10.01 2.39 -1.22
N ALA A 117 8.99 1.87 -1.91
CA ALA A 117 8.93 1.87 -3.38
C ALA A 117 9.30 3.22 -4.02
N ALA A 118 9.12 4.33 -3.29
CA ALA A 118 9.50 5.65 -3.74
C ALA A 118 11.02 5.90 -3.83
N GLN A 119 11.87 5.04 -3.28
CA GLN A 119 13.33 5.22 -3.39
C GLN A 119 13.90 4.63 -4.69
N THR A 120 13.36 3.54 -5.15
CA THR A 120 13.80 2.81 -6.34
C THR A 120 12.90 3.06 -7.56
N ALA A 121 11.58 3.12 -7.36
CA ALA A 121 10.58 3.39 -8.41
C ALA A 121 10.29 4.90 -8.56
N HIS A 122 11.32 5.75 -8.53
CA HIS A 122 11.12 7.21 -8.52
C HIS A 122 10.71 7.70 -9.90
N ALA A 123 9.56 8.37 -10.00
CA ALA A 123 9.01 8.94 -11.24
C ALA A 123 10.00 9.84 -12.04
N ARG A 124 11.05 10.36 -11.39
CA ARG A 124 12.10 11.19 -12.04
C ARG A 124 13.28 10.38 -12.59
N ARG A 125 13.30 9.05 -12.39
CA ARG A 125 14.35 8.15 -12.87
C ARG A 125 13.81 7.13 -13.86
N THR A 126 12.82 7.50 -14.64
CA THR A 126 12.14 6.63 -15.63
C THR A 126 13.08 6.00 -16.66
N GLN A 127 14.31 6.53 -16.81
CA GLN A 127 15.34 5.97 -17.69
C GLN A 127 16.43 5.19 -16.94
N SER A 128 16.29 5.00 -15.62
CA SER A 128 17.23 4.14 -14.89
C SER A 128 16.90 2.66 -15.15
N GLY A 129 17.92 1.81 -15.25
CA GLY A 129 17.73 0.36 -15.42
C GLY A 129 16.78 -0.26 -14.38
N ASP A 130 16.75 0.29 -13.17
CA ASP A 130 15.88 -0.17 -12.08
C ASP A 130 14.39 0.12 -12.33
N ALA A 131 14.06 1.26 -12.98
CA ALA A 131 12.68 1.61 -13.30
C ALA A 131 12.14 0.71 -14.43
N VAL A 132 12.95 0.45 -15.47
CA VAL A 132 12.61 -0.48 -16.55
C VAL A 132 12.47 -1.91 -16.01
N ALA A 133 13.34 -2.32 -15.09
CA ALA A 133 13.24 -3.62 -14.46
C ALA A 133 11.96 -3.78 -13.64
N LEU A 134 11.53 -2.75 -12.91
CA LEU A 134 10.28 -2.78 -12.15
C LEU A 134 9.04 -2.82 -13.04
N ASP A 135 9.02 -2.05 -14.12
CA ASP A 135 7.92 -2.07 -15.10
C ASP A 135 7.78 -3.46 -15.74
N ASN A 136 8.89 -4.07 -16.15
CA ASN A 136 8.92 -5.44 -16.63
C ASN A 136 8.41 -6.45 -15.58
N LEU A 137 8.79 -6.27 -14.31
CA LEU A 137 8.35 -7.15 -13.23
C LEU A 137 6.86 -7.04 -12.96
N ILE A 138 6.30 -5.83 -13.02
CA ILE A 138 4.85 -5.62 -12.92
C ILE A 138 4.15 -6.36 -14.05
N GLY A 139 4.62 -6.22 -15.30
CA GLY A 139 4.07 -6.92 -16.45
C GLY A 139 4.09 -8.45 -16.33
N ILE A 140 5.12 -9.04 -15.72
CA ILE A 140 5.24 -10.49 -15.55
C ILE A 140 4.67 -11.02 -14.22
N SER A 141 4.33 -10.14 -13.27
CA SER A 141 3.83 -10.54 -11.95
C SER A 141 2.55 -11.38 -12.04
N GLY A 142 1.69 -11.07 -13.02
CA GLY A 142 0.51 -11.87 -13.32
C GLY A 142 0.85 -13.31 -13.70
N GLN A 143 1.84 -13.51 -14.59
CA GLN A 143 2.30 -14.85 -15.02
C GLN A 143 3.01 -15.62 -13.89
N ARG A 144 3.61 -14.88 -12.94
CA ARG A 144 4.28 -15.45 -11.76
C ARG A 144 3.33 -15.67 -10.58
N ASN A 145 2.05 -15.35 -10.74
CA ASN A 145 1.02 -15.41 -9.69
C ASN A 145 1.47 -14.74 -8.39
N GLN A 146 1.92 -13.48 -8.49
CA GLN A 146 2.44 -12.73 -7.36
C GLN A 146 1.44 -11.67 -6.88
N PHE A 147 1.39 -11.43 -5.57
CA PHE A 147 0.71 -10.29 -5.00
C PHE A 147 1.75 -9.24 -4.58
N LEU A 148 1.88 -8.18 -5.37
CA LEU A 148 2.83 -7.10 -5.11
C LEU A 148 2.20 -6.04 -4.21
N ILE A 149 2.80 -5.75 -3.07
CA ILE A 149 2.37 -4.71 -2.13
C ILE A 149 3.42 -3.60 -2.10
N PHE A 150 3.14 -2.50 -2.74
CA PHE A 150 4.00 -1.31 -2.73
C PHE A 150 3.63 -0.38 -1.60
N ILE A 151 4.62 0.03 -0.80
CA ILE A 151 4.45 1.00 0.28
C ILE A 151 5.05 2.33 -0.15
N CYS A 152 4.25 3.37 -0.17
CA CYS A 152 4.75 4.70 -0.48
C CYS A 152 4.01 5.81 0.29
N HIS A 153 4.57 7.02 0.23
CA HIS A 153 3.96 8.18 0.87
C HIS A 153 2.98 8.89 -0.05
N HIS A 154 3.32 9.03 -1.32
CA HIS A 154 2.51 9.70 -2.35
C HIS A 154 2.70 8.97 -3.67
N THR A 155 1.65 8.83 -4.46
CA THR A 155 1.73 8.18 -5.78
C THR A 155 2.53 8.99 -6.79
N ARG A 156 2.62 10.32 -6.64
CA ARG A 156 3.50 11.17 -7.48
C ARG A 156 4.98 10.78 -7.44
N LYS A 157 5.39 10.02 -6.43
CA LYS A 157 6.76 9.49 -6.31
C LYS A 157 6.95 8.16 -7.04
N LEU A 158 5.87 7.49 -7.41
CA LEU A 158 5.91 6.24 -8.17
C LEU A 158 5.84 6.51 -9.67
N ASP A 159 6.38 5.59 -10.43
CA ASP A 159 6.18 5.57 -11.89
C ASP A 159 4.67 5.52 -12.20
N PRO A 160 4.17 6.29 -13.17
CA PRO A 160 2.78 6.23 -13.59
C PRO A 160 2.31 4.84 -14.02
N ASN A 161 3.18 4.04 -14.62
CA ASN A 161 2.85 2.68 -15.05
C ASN A 161 2.49 1.79 -13.86
N VAL A 162 3.26 1.87 -12.75
CA VAL A 162 2.94 1.16 -11.50
C VAL A 162 1.53 1.52 -11.02
N VAL A 163 1.18 2.81 -11.05
CA VAL A 163 -0.11 3.30 -10.54
C VAL A 163 -1.28 2.86 -11.44
N ARG A 164 -1.06 2.69 -12.73
CA ARG A 164 -2.09 2.25 -13.69
C ARG A 164 -2.45 0.77 -13.54
N GLU A 165 -1.50 -0.06 -13.13
CA GLU A 165 -1.68 -1.51 -12.99
C GLU A 165 -2.21 -1.94 -11.61
N VAL A 166 -2.54 -0.97 -10.74
CA VAL A 166 -2.96 -1.24 -9.36
C VAL A 166 -4.40 -1.78 -9.31
N ASN A 167 -4.57 -2.92 -8.63
CA ASN A 167 -5.88 -3.48 -8.33
C ASN A 167 -6.47 -2.89 -7.04
N TYR A 168 -5.62 -2.57 -6.04
CA TYR A 168 -6.06 -2.09 -4.74
C TYR A 168 -5.27 -0.87 -4.29
N ILE A 169 -5.94 0.17 -3.81
CA ILE A 169 -5.30 1.23 -3.03
C ILE A 169 -5.78 1.12 -1.58
N ILE A 170 -4.85 1.02 -0.66
CA ILE A 170 -5.07 0.91 0.79
C ILE A 170 -4.59 2.21 1.43
N TRP A 171 -5.51 3.06 1.88
CA TRP A 171 -5.15 4.26 2.62
C TRP A 171 -5.01 3.99 4.10
N LYS A 172 -3.87 4.41 4.63
CA LYS A 172 -3.71 4.79 6.04
C LYS A 172 -4.03 6.28 6.13
N ARG A 173 -4.33 6.75 7.34
CA ARG A 173 -4.78 8.14 7.54
C ARG A 173 -3.97 9.14 6.72
N PRO A 174 -4.53 9.80 5.71
CA PRO A 174 -3.91 10.92 5.02
C PRO A 174 -3.98 12.20 5.87
N THR A 175 -3.10 13.17 5.60
CA THR A 175 -3.23 14.54 6.13
C THR A 175 -3.86 15.43 5.08
N TYR A 176 -4.35 16.62 5.49
CA TYR A 176 -4.86 17.60 4.53
C TYR A 176 -3.81 18.00 3.49
N ALA A 177 -2.57 18.23 3.92
CA ALA A 177 -1.46 18.53 3.01
C ALA A 177 -1.18 17.40 2.01
N TYR A 178 -1.50 16.16 2.38
CA TYR A 178 -1.35 15.00 1.48
C TYR A 178 -2.21 15.14 0.23
N GLN A 179 -3.44 15.63 0.36
CA GLN A 179 -4.36 15.81 -0.76
C GLN A 179 -3.85 16.82 -1.79
N LEU A 180 -3.22 17.90 -1.32
CA LEU A 180 -2.68 18.97 -2.18
C LEU A 180 -1.52 18.49 -3.09
N PHE A 181 -0.88 17.39 -2.71
CA PHE A 181 0.29 16.85 -3.41
C PHE A 181 0.04 15.49 -4.06
N GLU A 182 -1.21 15.01 -4.05
CA GLU A 182 -1.56 13.76 -4.73
C GLU A 182 -1.75 13.97 -6.23
N ARG A 183 -1.78 12.89 -7.02
CA ARG A 183 -2.12 12.93 -8.45
C ARG A 183 -3.57 13.37 -8.62
N ASP A 184 -3.81 14.16 -9.65
CA ASP A 184 -5.14 14.74 -9.90
C ASP A 184 -6.20 13.65 -10.08
N GLU A 185 -5.84 12.53 -10.73
CA GLU A 185 -6.70 11.37 -10.96
C GLU A 185 -7.10 10.65 -9.65
N LEU A 186 -6.30 10.76 -8.60
CA LEU A 186 -6.52 10.12 -7.31
C LEU A 186 -7.00 11.09 -6.21
N THR A 187 -7.13 12.38 -6.52
CA THR A 187 -7.49 13.41 -5.54
C THR A 187 -8.84 13.12 -4.90
N ASP A 188 -9.88 12.84 -5.70
CA ASP A 188 -11.24 12.55 -5.19
C ASP A 188 -11.26 11.31 -4.29
N PHE A 189 -10.50 10.27 -4.62
CA PHE A 189 -10.40 9.07 -3.80
C PHE A 189 -9.64 9.32 -2.49
N THR A 190 -8.60 10.14 -2.55
CA THR A 190 -7.83 10.55 -1.37
C THR A 190 -8.65 11.45 -0.45
N MET A 191 -9.53 12.30 -1.00
CA MET A 191 -10.52 13.07 -0.24
C MET A 191 -11.46 12.15 0.54
N LYS A 192 -12.02 11.13 -0.10
CA LYS A 192 -12.86 10.13 0.58
C LYS A 192 -12.13 9.42 1.71
N ALA A 193 -10.85 9.07 1.49
CA ALA A 193 -10.04 8.51 2.56
C ALA A 193 -9.83 9.49 3.71
N PHE A 194 -9.61 10.77 3.43
CA PHE A 194 -9.50 11.81 4.45
C PHE A 194 -10.79 11.96 5.25
N ASP A 195 -11.94 11.99 4.58
CA ASP A 195 -13.25 12.10 5.21
C ASP A 195 -13.54 10.90 6.10
N TYR A 196 -13.29 9.68 5.61
CA TYR A 196 -13.40 8.46 6.40
C TYR A 196 -12.61 8.53 7.71
N PHE A 197 -11.32 8.91 7.67
CA PHE A 197 -10.50 9.02 8.87
C PHE A 197 -10.89 10.21 9.77
N THR A 198 -11.48 11.26 9.20
CA THR A 198 -12.00 12.40 9.93
C THR A 198 -13.27 12.01 10.69
N ASP A 199 -14.16 11.27 10.07
CA ASP A 199 -15.38 10.75 10.69
C ASP A 199 -15.07 9.72 11.79
N LEU A 200 -14.11 8.84 11.58
CA LEU A 200 -13.62 7.95 12.63
C LEU A 200 -13.12 8.70 13.87
N ARG A 201 -12.59 9.91 13.68
CA ARG A 201 -12.10 10.77 14.76
C ARG A 201 -13.18 11.68 15.34
N LYS A 202 -14.29 11.90 14.66
CA LYS A 202 -15.32 12.91 14.97
C LYS A 202 -15.67 12.94 16.47
N GLY A 203 -15.62 14.13 17.05
CA GLY A 203 -15.94 14.35 18.47
C GLY A 203 -14.89 13.83 19.47
N ARG A 204 -13.77 13.27 19.03
CA ARG A 204 -12.72 12.70 19.90
C ARG A 204 -11.45 13.54 19.87
N LYS A 205 -10.94 13.89 21.06
CA LYS A 205 -9.61 14.52 21.19
C LYS A 205 -8.52 13.51 20.82
N MET A 206 -7.47 13.99 20.14
CA MET A 206 -6.33 13.15 19.78
C MET A 206 -5.56 12.72 21.04
N ASN A 207 -5.64 11.46 21.37
CA ASN A 207 -4.86 10.78 22.44
C ASN A 207 -4.27 9.48 21.89
N ASP A 208 -3.55 8.73 22.68
CA ASP A 208 -2.89 7.50 22.24
C ASP A 208 -3.89 6.41 21.83
N THR A 209 -5.03 6.32 22.49
CA THR A 209 -6.10 5.36 22.14
C THR A 209 -6.65 5.67 20.74
N ILE A 210 -7.00 6.94 20.48
CA ILE A 210 -7.48 7.38 19.17
C ILE A 210 -6.40 7.21 18.10
N ARG A 211 -5.14 7.52 18.44
CA ARG A 211 -4.01 7.30 17.53
C ARG A 211 -3.84 5.82 17.18
N ARG A 212 -3.94 4.90 18.14
CA ARG A 212 -3.89 3.44 17.91
C ARG A 212 -5.06 2.98 17.03
N MET A 213 -6.27 3.42 17.31
CA MET A 213 -7.45 3.14 16.51
C MET A 213 -7.24 3.57 15.04
N LEU A 214 -6.80 4.82 14.81
CA LEU A 214 -6.55 5.33 13.46
C LEU A 214 -5.41 4.56 12.75
N LYS A 215 -4.39 4.09 13.47
CA LYS A 215 -3.33 3.25 12.90
C LYS A 215 -3.80 1.86 12.48
N ARG A 216 -4.81 1.31 13.14
CA ARG A 216 -5.38 -0.01 12.82
C ARG A 216 -6.33 0.06 11.63
N ASN A 217 -7.04 1.15 11.47
CA ASN A 217 -8.02 1.30 10.39
C ASN A 217 -7.36 1.53 9.03
N ASN A 218 -8.01 0.98 8.01
CA ASN A 218 -7.64 1.09 6.61
C ASN A 218 -8.91 1.38 5.80
N LEU A 219 -8.78 2.20 4.77
CA LEU A 219 -9.77 2.32 3.72
C LEU A 219 -9.18 1.75 2.43
N VAL A 220 -9.91 0.89 1.75
CA VAL A 220 -9.47 0.26 0.51
C VAL A 220 -10.37 0.69 -0.63
N LEU A 221 -9.78 1.02 -1.76
CA LEU A 221 -10.43 1.07 -3.05
C LEU A 221 -10.02 -0.17 -3.84
N ASP A 222 -11.00 -0.97 -4.20
CA ASP A 222 -10.87 -2.09 -5.12
C ASP A 222 -11.23 -1.58 -6.53
N PHE A 223 -10.25 -1.57 -7.43
CA PHE A 223 -10.47 -1.12 -8.81
C PHE A 223 -11.13 -2.19 -9.67
N ASN A 224 -11.09 -3.47 -9.29
CA ASN A 224 -11.72 -4.52 -10.09
C ASN A 224 -13.25 -4.37 -10.06
N ASP A 225 -13.82 -4.16 -8.86
CA ASP A 225 -15.25 -3.96 -8.66
C ASP A 225 -15.63 -2.49 -8.47
N PHE A 226 -14.64 -1.62 -8.48
CA PHE A 226 -14.77 -0.18 -8.25
C PHE A 226 -15.57 0.16 -6.98
N ARG A 227 -15.20 -0.45 -5.86
CA ARG A 227 -15.87 -0.30 -4.56
C ARG A 227 -14.90 0.09 -3.46
N PHE A 228 -15.41 0.79 -2.45
CA PHE A 228 -14.69 1.06 -1.22
C PHE A 228 -15.14 0.09 -0.12
N PHE A 229 -14.19 -0.34 0.68
CA PHE A 229 -14.45 -1.02 1.95
C PHE A 229 -13.41 -0.60 2.99
N SER A 230 -13.73 -0.81 4.26
CA SER A 230 -12.82 -0.52 5.36
C SER A 230 -12.58 -1.73 6.22
N PHE A 231 -11.40 -1.84 6.76
CA PHE A 231 -11.10 -2.90 7.72
C PHE A 231 -10.16 -2.41 8.82
N GLU A 232 -10.22 -3.08 9.95
CA GLU A 232 -9.30 -2.89 11.07
C GLU A 232 -8.36 -4.08 11.14
N ASN A 233 -7.04 -3.83 11.14
CA ASN A 233 -6.05 -4.88 11.30
C ASN A 233 -5.27 -4.74 12.62
N GLN A 234 -4.87 -5.87 13.16
CA GLN A 234 -3.92 -5.94 14.27
C GLN A 234 -2.48 -5.88 13.72
N LEU A 235 -1.51 -5.74 14.62
CA LEU A 235 -0.11 -5.93 14.26
C LEU A 235 0.15 -7.40 13.92
N PRO A 236 1.12 -7.71 13.04
CA PRO A 236 1.59 -9.08 12.85
C PRO A 236 2.04 -9.67 14.19
N CYS A 237 1.91 -10.98 14.37
CA CYS A 237 2.22 -11.63 15.65
C CYS A 237 3.70 -11.51 16.07
N TYR A 238 4.59 -11.38 15.08
CA TYR A 238 6.05 -11.21 15.25
C TYR A 238 6.50 -9.75 15.30
N TRP A 239 5.57 -8.78 15.19
CA TRP A 239 5.91 -7.36 15.09
C TRP A 239 6.33 -6.77 16.41
N THR A 240 7.60 -6.41 16.53
CA THR A 240 8.20 -5.78 17.71
C THR A 240 8.48 -4.30 17.47
N GLU A 241 8.74 -3.55 18.52
CA GLU A 241 9.20 -2.17 18.42
C GLU A 241 10.59 -2.10 17.78
N ASP A 242 11.46 -3.04 18.09
CA ASP A 242 12.81 -3.13 17.51
C ASP A 242 12.73 -3.35 16.00
N LEU A 243 11.88 -4.27 15.52
CA LEU A 243 11.65 -4.47 14.09
C LEU A 243 11.11 -3.20 13.42
N SER A 244 10.18 -2.52 14.06
CA SER A 244 9.66 -1.23 13.57
C SER A 244 10.76 -0.17 13.44
N ASN A 245 11.68 -0.10 14.40
CA ASN A 245 12.81 0.83 14.39
C ASN A 245 13.84 0.48 13.31
N LEU A 246 14.09 -0.81 13.05
CA LEU A 246 14.97 -1.26 11.96
C LEU A 246 14.45 -0.78 10.61
N PHE A 247 13.15 -0.97 10.31
CA PHE A 247 12.56 -0.47 9.07
C PHE A 247 12.63 1.07 8.94
N GLN A 248 12.50 1.81 10.06
CA GLN A 248 12.67 3.27 10.04
C GLN A 248 14.11 3.70 9.77
N ASN A 249 15.09 2.91 10.19
CA ASN A 249 16.52 3.22 10.04
C ASN A 249 17.02 2.96 8.61
N ILE A 250 16.47 1.99 7.89
CA ILE A 250 16.73 1.79 6.46
C ILE A 250 16.51 3.11 5.71
N ASN A 251 15.42 3.79 6.01
CA ASN A 251 15.06 5.05 5.38
C ASN A 251 15.99 6.22 5.72
N LYS A 252 16.73 6.14 6.83
CA LYS A 252 17.71 7.16 7.22
C LYS A 252 19.09 6.88 6.60
N ALA A 253 19.48 5.62 6.49
CA ALA A 253 20.78 5.22 5.93
C ALA A 253 20.90 5.57 4.44
N GLY A 254 19.81 5.43 3.66
CA GLY A 254 19.76 5.84 2.25
C GLY A 254 19.82 7.35 2.00
N ARG A 255 19.79 8.19 3.05
CA ARG A 255 19.81 9.66 2.95
C ARG A 255 21.18 10.26 3.28
N LYS A 256 22.17 9.49 3.69
CA LYS A 256 23.54 9.99 3.75
C LYS A 256 24.01 10.17 2.30
N ALA A 257 23.81 11.40 1.79
CA ALA A 257 24.39 11.81 0.53
C ALA A 257 25.91 11.66 0.62
N PRO A 258 26.58 11.29 -0.50
CA PRO A 258 28.02 11.44 -0.58
C PRO A 258 28.32 12.90 -0.28
N GLY A 259 29.25 13.12 0.65
CA GLY A 259 29.71 14.47 1.01
C GLY A 259 30.21 15.20 -0.24
N TYR A 260 29.83 16.47 -0.35
CA TYR A 260 30.51 17.42 -1.18
C TYR A 260 31.86 17.74 -0.57
#